data_1975207a8e6b759ec600d8c1bd954f85
#
_entry.id   1975207a8e6b759ec600d8c1bd954f85
#
_cell.length_a   1.000
_cell.length_b   1.000
_cell.length_c   1.000
_cell.angle_alpha   90.00
_cell.angle_beta   90.00
_cell.angle_gamma   90.00
#
_symmetry.space_group_name_H-M   'P 1'
#
loop_
_entity.id
_entity.type
_entity.pdbx_description
1 polymer ?
#
loop_
_entity_poly.entity_id
_entity_poly.type
_entity_poly.pdbx_seq_one_letter_code
_entity_poly.pdbx_strand_id
1 'polypeptide(L)'
;GGEITITAGSDGIQSNNNGEEDKGYVRITGGTTAITAGKKGILAETLVEVTGGIIDINAQDDGIHSGKNVRLFSGELTLSAGDDAVHSDNLVEVSGGTIIVEQSREGLEGLCLEITGGTIQINSEDDGINAARGTDTSGGPNAAGGSFGATEGAYIRITGGNVKINASGDGIDSNGDLYLEGGTVLAEGPAEGGNGALDYNGTGTISGGTILAVGSAGMFQTFSENSSQPMLMVYFDEMQD
;
A
#
# COMPACT_ATOMS: atom_id res chain seq x y z
N GLY A 1 14.39 5.12 22.74
CA GLY A 1 14.69 3.72 22.43
C GLY A 1 14.39 2.83 23.62
N GLY A 2 14.00 1.64 23.33
CA GLY A 2 13.64 0.56 24.24
C GLY A 2 13.19 -0.62 23.41
N GLU A 3 12.86 -1.71 24.08
CA GLU A 3 12.30 -2.89 23.44
C GLU A 3 10.90 -3.14 24.00
N ILE A 4 9.95 -3.35 23.14
CA ILE A 4 8.55 -3.61 23.46
C ILE A 4 8.13 -4.87 22.71
N THR A 5 7.60 -5.86 23.45
CA THR A 5 6.97 -7.04 22.85
C THR A 5 5.53 -7.11 23.31
N ILE A 6 4.61 -7.21 22.37
CA ILE A 6 3.18 -7.24 22.60
C ILE A 6 2.60 -8.52 22.01
N THR A 7 1.79 -9.23 22.81
CA THR A 7 0.93 -10.30 22.33
C THR A 7 -0.49 -9.99 22.80
N ALA A 8 -1.36 -9.71 21.86
CA ALA A 8 -2.74 -9.28 22.12
C ALA A 8 -3.75 -10.20 21.44
N GLY A 9 -4.86 -10.48 22.11
CA GLY A 9 -5.99 -11.20 21.52
C GLY A 9 -6.91 -10.33 20.66
N SER A 10 -6.69 -9.01 20.65
CA SER A 10 -7.33 -8.01 19.79
C SER A 10 -6.24 -7.14 19.20
N ASP A 11 -6.38 -5.81 19.22
CA ASP A 11 -5.39 -4.88 18.69
C ASP A 11 -4.14 -4.81 19.57
N GLY A 12 -2.97 -4.73 18.96
CA GLY A 12 -1.70 -4.67 19.67
C GLY A 12 -1.49 -3.33 20.37
N ILE A 13 -1.52 -2.25 19.60
CA ILE A 13 -1.45 -0.87 20.10
C ILE A 13 -2.67 -0.14 19.56
N GLN A 14 -3.45 0.50 20.44
CA GLN A 14 -4.67 1.20 20.04
C GLN A 14 -4.73 2.61 20.61
N SER A 15 -5.15 3.59 19.77
CA SER A 15 -5.48 4.95 20.15
C SER A 15 -6.81 5.37 19.51
N ASN A 16 -7.90 5.34 20.27
CA ASN A 16 -9.29 5.40 19.78
C ASN A 16 -10.03 6.73 20.10
N ASN A 17 -9.33 7.85 20.22
CA ASN A 17 -9.97 9.15 20.38
C ASN A 17 -10.17 9.82 19.01
N ASN A 18 -11.41 9.86 18.53
CA ASN A 18 -11.79 10.52 17.28
C ASN A 18 -12.47 11.89 17.49
N GLY A 19 -12.68 12.30 18.74
CA GLY A 19 -13.37 13.54 19.07
C GLY A 19 -12.51 14.80 19.11
N GLU A 20 -11.17 14.66 19.13
CA GLU A 20 -10.22 15.75 19.25
C GLU A 20 -9.10 15.57 18.22
N GLU A 21 -8.83 16.61 17.39
CA GLU A 21 -7.89 16.53 16.25
C GLU A 21 -6.44 16.23 16.65
N ASP A 22 -6.04 16.63 17.86
CA ASP A 22 -4.72 16.43 18.42
C ASP A 22 -4.58 15.12 19.24
N LYS A 23 -5.57 14.24 19.17
CA LYS A 23 -5.60 12.94 19.85
C LYS A 23 -5.91 11.80 18.89
N GLY A 24 -5.96 10.58 19.43
CA GLY A 24 -6.24 9.40 18.63
C GLY A 24 -5.09 9.01 17.70
N TYR A 25 -3.86 9.36 18.03
CA TYR A 25 -2.68 9.03 17.23
C TYR A 25 -1.76 8.03 17.95
N VAL A 26 -0.97 7.33 17.14
CA VAL A 26 0.18 6.52 17.58
C VAL A 26 1.43 7.06 16.88
N ARG A 27 2.48 7.34 17.64
CA ARG A 27 3.76 7.80 17.10
C ARG A 27 4.90 6.92 17.61
N ILE A 28 5.69 6.36 16.69
CA ILE A 28 6.89 5.57 16.97
C ILE A 28 8.09 6.33 16.43
N THR A 29 9.03 6.69 17.33
CA THR A 29 10.20 7.51 16.98
C THR A 29 11.51 6.74 17.08
N GLY A 30 11.46 5.45 17.46
CA GLY A 30 12.65 4.60 17.60
C GLY A 30 12.47 3.51 18.65
N GLY A 31 13.45 2.66 18.78
CA GLY A 31 13.42 1.46 19.61
C GLY A 31 13.08 0.22 18.77
N THR A 32 12.84 -0.89 19.43
CA THR A 32 12.41 -2.14 18.80
C THR A 32 11.03 -2.50 19.31
N THR A 33 10.11 -2.75 18.41
CA THR A 33 8.72 -3.10 18.73
C THR A 33 8.32 -4.36 17.97
N ALA A 34 7.95 -5.40 18.69
CA ALA A 34 7.42 -6.65 18.14
C ALA A 34 5.96 -6.82 18.59
N ILE A 35 5.05 -7.02 17.65
CA ILE A 35 3.61 -7.13 17.90
C ILE A 35 3.07 -8.40 17.25
N THR A 36 2.37 -9.20 18.06
CA THR A 36 1.49 -10.27 17.57
C THR A 36 0.08 -9.94 18.03
N ALA A 37 -0.83 -9.72 17.09
CA ALA A 37 -2.18 -9.26 17.36
C ALA A 37 -3.24 -10.19 16.75
N GLY A 38 -4.30 -10.44 17.52
CA GLY A 38 -5.48 -11.20 17.06
C GLY A 38 -6.43 -10.39 16.19
N LYS A 39 -6.17 -9.09 16.05
CA LYS A 39 -6.77 -8.16 15.09
C LYS A 39 -5.67 -7.26 14.53
N LYS A 40 -5.84 -5.92 14.57
CA LYS A 40 -4.90 -4.94 14.03
C LYS A 40 -3.62 -4.86 14.87
N GLY A 41 -2.47 -4.79 14.22
CA GLY A 41 -1.21 -4.60 14.92
C GLY A 41 -1.16 -3.24 15.63
N ILE A 42 -1.34 -2.18 14.86
CA ILE A 42 -1.44 -0.80 15.35
C ILE A 42 -2.71 -0.16 14.79
N LEU A 43 -3.55 0.36 15.67
CA LEU A 43 -4.79 1.08 15.34
C LEU A 43 -4.77 2.49 15.89
N ALA A 44 -4.99 3.50 15.04
CA ALA A 44 -5.18 4.87 15.45
C ALA A 44 -6.35 5.52 14.71
N GLU A 45 -7.15 6.33 15.40
CA GLU A 45 -8.29 7.03 14.78
C GLU A 45 -7.86 8.18 13.87
N THR A 46 -6.70 8.80 14.12
CA THR A 46 -6.33 10.02 13.41
C THR A 46 -4.99 9.92 12.67
N LEU A 47 -3.99 9.29 13.27
CA LEU A 47 -2.65 9.23 12.70
C LEU A 47 -1.84 8.08 13.27
N VAL A 48 -1.24 7.28 12.40
CA VAL A 48 -0.06 6.49 12.75
C VAL A 48 1.15 7.15 12.10
N GLU A 49 2.16 7.51 12.89
CA GLU A 49 3.40 8.12 12.41
C GLU A 49 4.61 7.34 12.88
N VAL A 50 5.46 6.95 11.94
CA VAL A 50 6.73 6.26 12.22
C VAL A 50 7.88 7.12 11.70
N THR A 51 8.75 7.58 12.61
CA THR A 51 9.94 8.38 12.28
C THR A 51 11.24 7.64 12.59
N GLY A 52 11.16 6.37 12.97
CA GLY A 52 12.33 5.50 13.21
C GLY A 52 11.98 4.29 14.07
N GLY A 53 12.93 3.40 14.22
CA GLY A 53 12.82 2.16 14.99
C GLY A 53 12.83 0.92 14.10
N ILE A 54 12.81 -0.23 14.74
CA ILE A 54 12.62 -1.56 14.13
C ILE A 54 11.27 -2.06 14.61
N ILE A 55 10.37 -2.32 13.68
CA ILE A 55 8.99 -2.67 13.95
C ILE A 55 8.67 -3.97 13.21
N ASP A 56 8.27 -4.98 13.97
CA ASP A 56 7.86 -6.29 13.47
C ASP A 56 6.40 -6.52 13.88
N ILE A 57 5.50 -6.72 12.94
CA ILE A 57 4.08 -6.90 13.18
C ILE A 57 3.59 -8.17 12.49
N ASN A 58 2.93 -9.02 13.28
CA ASN A 58 2.13 -10.14 12.80
C ASN A 58 0.69 -9.94 13.32
N ALA A 59 -0.23 -9.59 12.43
CA ALA A 59 -1.62 -9.29 12.72
C ALA A 59 -2.57 -10.21 11.96
N GLN A 60 -3.72 -10.55 12.55
CA GLN A 60 -4.75 -11.35 11.86
C GLN A 60 -5.69 -10.51 10.99
N ASP A 61 -5.64 -9.22 11.11
CA ASP A 61 -6.32 -8.16 10.37
C ASP A 61 -5.22 -7.22 9.86
N ASP A 62 -5.38 -5.90 9.85
CA ASP A 62 -4.35 -5.00 9.34
C ASP A 62 -3.08 -4.96 10.21
N GLY A 63 -1.94 -4.82 9.55
CA GLY A 63 -0.69 -4.56 10.26
C GLY A 63 -0.71 -3.19 10.94
N ILE A 64 -0.93 -2.14 10.17
CA ILE A 64 -1.05 -0.75 10.60
C ILE A 64 -2.32 -0.16 10.02
N HIS A 65 -3.20 0.36 10.88
CA HIS A 65 -4.45 0.99 10.48
C HIS A 65 -4.61 2.41 11.05
N SER A 66 -5.06 3.34 10.23
CA SER A 66 -5.49 4.66 10.70
C SER A 66 -6.79 5.11 10.04
N GLY A 67 -7.75 5.56 10.84
CA GLY A 67 -8.99 6.18 10.35
C GLY A 67 -8.79 7.52 9.61
N LYS A 68 -7.55 8.05 9.52
CA LYS A 68 -7.25 9.23 8.69
C LYS A 68 -5.95 9.10 7.92
N ASN A 69 -4.79 9.04 8.60
CA ASN A 69 -3.50 9.06 7.89
C ASN A 69 -2.50 8.08 8.48
N VAL A 70 -1.71 7.47 7.62
CA VAL A 70 -0.48 6.76 7.99
C VAL A 70 0.71 7.47 7.36
N ARG A 71 1.75 7.75 8.14
CA ARG A 71 2.97 8.42 7.69
C ARG A 71 4.21 7.64 8.12
N LEU A 72 4.93 7.16 7.13
CA LEU A 72 6.14 6.36 7.30
C LEU A 72 7.34 7.14 6.77
N PHE A 73 8.06 7.81 7.67
CA PHE A 73 9.18 8.69 7.31
C PHE A 73 10.54 8.00 7.40
N SER A 74 10.66 7.00 8.26
CA SER A 74 11.90 6.28 8.50
C SER A 74 11.65 5.05 9.37
N GLY A 75 12.65 4.17 9.51
CA GLY A 75 12.59 2.94 10.29
C GLY A 75 12.69 1.70 9.42
N GLU A 76 12.70 0.55 10.07
CA GLU A 76 12.68 -0.78 9.44
C GLU A 76 11.38 -1.46 9.88
N LEU A 77 10.46 -1.67 8.96
CA LEU A 77 9.16 -2.29 9.21
C LEU A 77 9.10 -3.63 8.49
N THR A 78 8.75 -4.67 9.24
CA THR A 78 8.42 -6.00 8.70
C THR A 78 6.99 -6.31 9.08
N LEU A 79 6.13 -6.54 8.10
CA LEU A 79 4.69 -6.66 8.27
C LEU A 79 4.18 -7.97 7.68
N SER A 80 3.42 -8.71 8.48
CA SER A 80 2.59 -9.84 8.06
C SER A 80 1.18 -9.57 8.56
N ALA A 81 0.21 -9.50 7.66
CA ALA A 81 -1.17 -9.15 7.95
C ALA A 81 -2.15 -10.13 7.30
N GLY A 82 -3.29 -10.32 7.92
CA GLY A 82 -4.38 -11.14 7.37
C GLY A 82 -5.28 -10.36 6.42
N ASP A 83 -5.29 -9.04 6.51
CA ASP A 83 -5.90 -8.10 5.58
C ASP A 83 -4.80 -7.16 5.07
N ASP A 84 -4.84 -5.86 5.29
CA ASP A 84 -3.88 -4.94 4.72
C ASP A 84 -2.60 -4.82 5.56
N ALA A 85 -1.45 -4.77 4.90
CA ALA A 85 -0.22 -4.52 5.67
C ALA A 85 -0.23 -3.10 6.24
N VAL A 86 -0.69 -2.11 5.45
CA VAL A 86 -0.90 -0.72 5.87
C VAL A 86 -2.19 -0.19 5.28
N HIS A 87 -3.13 0.19 6.13
CA HIS A 87 -4.42 0.78 5.75
C HIS A 87 -4.59 2.20 6.27
N SER A 88 -5.21 3.06 5.47
CA SER A 88 -5.63 4.40 5.90
C SER A 88 -6.90 4.83 5.17
N ASP A 89 -7.92 5.31 5.88
CA ASP A 89 -9.14 5.84 5.25
C ASP A 89 -8.89 7.05 4.35
N ASN A 90 -7.73 7.73 4.48
CA ASN A 90 -7.44 8.93 3.70
C ASN A 90 -6.05 8.87 3.03
N LEU A 91 -4.95 9.00 3.77
CA LEU A 91 -3.62 9.13 3.18
C LEU A 91 -2.63 8.12 3.77
N VAL A 92 -1.99 7.35 2.89
CA VAL A 92 -0.74 6.65 3.20
C VAL A 92 0.42 7.43 2.57
N GLU A 93 1.31 7.97 3.39
CA GLU A 93 2.50 8.71 2.99
C GLU A 93 3.77 7.92 3.37
N VAL A 94 4.59 7.60 2.37
CA VAL A 94 5.91 6.97 2.58
C VAL A 94 6.98 7.89 2.01
N SER A 95 7.84 8.42 2.89
CA SER A 95 8.94 9.29 2.45
C SER A 95 10.33 8.74 2.75
N GLY A 96 10.41 7.59 3.45
CA GLY A 96 11.69 6.95 3.74
C GLY A 96 11.55 5.65 4.53
N GLY A 97 12.67 5.09 4.95
CA GLY A 97 12.73 3.82 5.67
C GLY A 97 12.75 2.59 4.75
N THR A 98 12.70 1.43 5.38
CA THR A 98 12.57 0.13 4.72
C THR A 98 11.28 -0.52 5.17
N ILE A 99 10.42 -0.86 4.26
CA ILE A 99 9.13 -1.50 4.51
C ILE A 99 9.11 -2.82 3.76
N ILE A 100 8.97 -3.91 4.48
CA ILE A 100 8.88 -5.26 3.95
C ILE A 100 7.51 -5.82 4.36
N VAL A 101 6.64 -5.98 3.40
CA VAL A 101 5.41 -6.74 3.55
C VAL A 101 5.71 -8.17 3.12
N GLU A 102 5.82 -9.05 4.12
CA GLU A 102 6.10 -10.47 3.88
C GLU A 102 4.88 -11.18 3.30
N GLN A 103 3.70 -10.83 3.84
CA GLN A 103 2.42 -11.35 3.40
C GLN A 103 1.31 -10.40 3.86
N SER A 104 0.35 -10.14 2.98
CA SER A 104 -0.93 -9.47 3.29
C SER A 104 -1.95 -9.80 2.21
N ARG A 105 -3.20 -9.43 2.43
CA ARG A 105 -4.18 -9.40 1.36
C ARG A 105 -3.83 -8.25 0.42
N GLU A 106 -3.85 -7.01 0.89
CA GLU A 106 -3.37 -5.85 0.17
C GLU A 106 -2.10 -5.27 0.84
N GLY A 107 -1.20 -4.73 0.03
CA GLY A 107 0.06 -4.23 0.57
C GLY A 107 -0.10 -2.88 1.25
N LEU A 108 -0.36 -1.83 0.50
CA LEU A 108 -0.64 -0.49 0.98
C LEU A 108 -1.99 -0.04 0.43
N GLU A 109 -2.94 0.29 1.30
CA GLU A 109 -4.26 0.76 0.92
C GLU A 109 -4.57 2.13 1.53
N GLY A 110 -5.26 2.97 0.75
CA GLY A 110 -5.78 4.24 1.19
C GLY A 110 -6.52 4.99 0.09
N LEU A 111 -7.29 6.04 0.43
CA LEU A 111 -7.88 6.89 -0.61
C LEU A 111 -6.78 7.55 -1.46
N CYS A 112 -5.70 7.97 -0.82
CA CYS A 112 -4.55 8.57 -1.48
C CYS A 112 -3.27 7.87 -1.01
N LEU A 113 -2.36 7.62 -1.94
CA LEU A 113 -1.03 7.11 -1.63
C LEU A 113 0.05 8.02 -2.21
N GLU A 114 0.99 8.44 -1.36
CA GLU A 114 2.13 9.27 -1.74
C GLU A 114 3.43 8.58 -1.35
N ILE A 115 4.22 8.19 -2.35
CA ILE A 115 5.55 7.59 -2.15
C ILE A 115 6.60 8.56 -2.68
N THR A 116 7.33 9.17 -1.76
CA THR A 116 8.38 10.16 -2.10
C THR A 116 9.79 9.63 -1.85
N GLY A 117 9.90 8.47 -1.19
CA GLY A 117 11.18 7.84 -0.87
C GLY A 117 11.02 6.49 -0.18
N GLY A 118 12.13 5.92 0.26
CA GLY A 118 12.17 4.63 0.96
C GLY A 118 12.44 3.44 0.05
N THR A 119 12.59 2.29 0.68
CA THR A 119 12.67 0.97 0.02
C THR A 119 11.46 0.16 0.46
N ILE A 120 10.62 -0.20 -0.48
CA ILE A 120 9.36 -0.88 -0.23
C ILE A 120 9.37 -2.19 -1.00
N GLN A 121 9.12 -3.29 -0.29
CA GLN A 121 8.92 -4.60 -0.89
C GLN A 121 7.59 -5.16 -0.41
N ILE A 122 6.74 -5.57 -1.33
CA ILE A 122 5.40 -6.06 -1.06
C ILE A 122 5.22 -7.44 -1.69
N ASN A 123 4.70 -8.38 -0.89
CA ASN A 123 4.07 -9.60 -1.37
C ASN A 123 2.62 -9.60 -0.90
N SER A 124 1.66 -9.62 -1.83
CA SER A 124 0.22 -9.57 -1.55
C SER A 124 -0.55 -10.68 -2.23
N GLU A 125 -1.63 -11.11 -1.59
CA GLU A 125 -2.57 -12.12 -2.12
C GLU A 125 -3.62 -11.51 -3.05
N ASP A 126 -3.83 -10.19 -2.95
CA ASP A 126 -4.64 -9.35 -3.82
C ASP A 126 -3.75 -8.21 -4.32
N ASP A 127 -4.14 -6.95 -4.20
CA ASP A 127 -3.42 -5.84 -4.80
C ASP A 127 -2.16 -5.43 -4.02
N GLY A 128 -1.14 -5.00 -4.76
CA GLY A 128 0.10 -4.55 -4.14
C GLY A 128 -0.03 -3.17 -3.50
N ILE A 129 -0.49 -2.20 -4.26
CA ILE A 129 -0.80 -0.84 -3.82
C ILE A 129 -2.17 -0.48 -4.37
N ASN A 130 -3.12 -0.16 -3.48
CA ASN A 130 -4.51 0.11 -3.82
C ASN A 130 -4.95 1.50 -3.36
N ALA A 131 -5.32 2.38 -4.30
CA ALA A 131 -6.00 3.63 -3.98
C ALA A 131 -7.51 3.45 -4.09
N ALA A 132 -8.13 3.13 -2.97
CA ALA A 132 -9.56 2.90 -2.86
C ALA A 132 -10.18 3.77 -1.76
N ARG A 133 -11.49 3.99 -1.82
CA ARG A 133 -12.20 4.61 -0.70
C ARG A 133 -12.36 3.56 0.40
N GLY A 134 -11.44 3.62 1.38
CA GLY A 134 -11.48 2.73 2.53
C GLY A 134 -12.65 3.01 3.45
N THR A 135 -13.59 2.12 3.52
CA THR A 135 -14.14 1.67 4.78
C THR A 135 -13.66 0.25 4.90
N ASP A 136 -12.80 -0.02 5.86
CA ASP A 136 -12.38 -1.37 6.19
C ASP A 136 -13.61 -2.29 6.32
N THR A 137 -14.01 -2.86 5.21
CA THR A 137 -15.01 -3.91 5.16
C THR A 137 -14.23 -5.22 5.09
N SER A 138 -13.57 -5.54 6.23
CA SER A 138 -12.85 -6.79 6.41
C SER A 138 -13.49 -7.93 5.61
N GLY A 139 -12.86 -8.23 4.48
CA GLY A 139 -12.87 -9.51 3.83
C GLY A 139 -14.19 -10.25 3.65
N GLY A 140 -15.16 -9.69 2.99
CA GLY A 140 -16.26 -10.49 2.47
C GLY A 140 -16.20 -10.59 0.95
N PRO A 141 -16.43 -11.77 0.33
CA PRO A 141 -16.44 -11.94 -1.12
C PRO A 141 -17.49 -11.11 -1.87
N ASN A 142 -18.15 -10.17 -1.21
CA ASN A 142 -19.12 -9.22 -1.73
C ASN A 142 -18.72 -7.75 -1.51
N ALA A 143 -17.53 -7.45 -0.99
CA ALA A 143 -16.99 -6.09 -0.94
C ALA A 143 -16.60 -5.57 -2.34
N ALA A 144 -16.49 -6.44 -3.32
CA ALA A 144 -16.28 -6.15 -4.74
C ALA A 144 -17.51 -5.52 -5.45
N GLY A 145 -18.28 -4.71 -4.75
CA GLY A 145 -19.35 -3.87 -5.31
C GLY A 145 -18.82 -2.51 -5.76
N GLY A 146 -17.58 -2.45 -6.22
CA GLY A 146 -16.97 -1.27 -6.77
C GLY A 146 -17.71 -0.80 -8.01
N SER A 147 -18.14 0.45 -8.02
CA SER A 147 -18.50 1.15 -9.26
C SER A 147 -17.28 1.05 -10.20
N PHE A 148 -17.46 0.60 -11.44
CA PHE A 148 -16.43 0.65 -12.48
C PHE A 148 -16.05 2.08 -12.90
N GLY A 149 -16.24 3.06 -12.05
CA GLY A 149 -15.94 4.46 -12.28
C GLY A 149 -14.96 5.00 -11.26
N ALA A 150 -14.19 6.00 -11.67
CA ALA A 150 -13.20 6.64 -10.80
C ALA A 150 -13.80 7.11 -9.47
N THR A 151 -13.11 6.83 -8.38
CA THR A 151 -13.42 7.33 -7.04
C THR A 151 -12.92 8.76 -6.91
N GLU A 152 -13.81 9.68 -6.55
CA GLU A 152 -13.45 11.09 -6.39
C GLU A 152 -12.37 11.25 -5.30
N GLY A 153 -11.25 11.85 -5.70
CA GLY A 153 -10.11 12.13 -4.84
C GLY A 153 -9.12 10.98 -4.66
N ALA A 154 -9.39 9.79 -5.21
CA ALA A 154 -8.45 8.70 -5.17
C ALA A 154 -7.26 8.95 -6.09
N TYR A 155 -6.05 8.68 -5.62
CA TYR A 155 -4.85 8.69 -6.45
C TYR A 155 -3.68 7.94 -5.82
N ILE A 156 -2.79 7.48 -6.69
CA ILE A 156 -1.44 7.03 -6.34
C ILE A 156 -0.43 7.97 -6.98
N ARG A 157 0.49 8.50 -6.20
CA ARG A 157 1.58 9.36 -6.66
C ARG A 157 2.92 8.84 -6.17
N ILE A 158 3.83 8.53 -7.09
CA ILE A 158 5.18 8.07 -6.80
C ILE A 158 6.17 9.09 -7.37
N THR A 159 6.89 9.80 -6.49
CA THR A 159 7.89 10.80 -6.86
C THR A 159 9.32 10.38 -6.52
N GLY A 160 9.48 9.25 -5.82
CA GLY A 160 10.78 8.73 -5.40
C GLY A 160 10.68 7.33 -4.78
N GLY A 161 11.79 6.82 -4.28
CA GLY A 161 11.87 5.52 -3.63
C GLY A 161 12.21 4.38 -4.59
N ASN A 162 12.36 3.19 -4.00
CA ASN A 162 12.56 1.93 -4.69
C ASN A 162 11.44 0.97 -4.26
N VAL A 163 10.51 0.69 -5.15
CA VAL A 163 9.29 -0.06 -4.89
C VAL A 163 9.32 -1.35 -5.68
N LYS A 164 9.22 -2.48 -4.98
CA LYS A 164 9.06 -3.80 -5.58
C LYS A 164 7.77 -4.43 -5.09
N ILE A 165 6.93 -4.84 -6.02
CA ILE A 165 5.62 -5.44 -5.77
C ILE A 165 5.57 -6.79 -6.45
N ASN A 166 5.06 -7.79 -5.73
CA ASN A 166 4.65 -9.09 -6.23
C ASN A 166 3.23 -9.33 -5.72
N ALA A 167 2.25 -9.16 -6.60
CA ALA A 167 0.83 -9.21 -6.29
C ALA A 167 0.12 -10.34 -7.04
N SER A 168 -0.86 -10.97 -6.40
CA SER A 168 -1.74 -11.93 -7.07
C SER A 168 -2.99 -11.25 -7.64
N GLY A 169 -3.34 -10.06 -7.17
CA GLY A 169 -4.24 -9.10 -7.76
C GLY A 169 -3.48 -8.11 -8.64
N ASP A 170 -3.89 -6.85 -8.70
CA ASP A 170 -3.18 -5.83 -9.46
C ASP A 170 -1.88 -5.42 -8.74
N GLY A 171 -0.81 -5.24 -9.52
CA GLY A 171 0.44 -4.72 -8.93
C GLY A 171 0.22 -3.34 -8.33
N ILE A 172 -0.35 -2.44 -9.09
CA ILE A 172 -0.80 -1.11 -8.66
C ILE A 172 -2.22 -0.90 -9.18
N ASP A 173 -3.19 -0.79 -8.27
CA ASP A 173 -4.59 -0.43 -8.55
C ASP A 173 -4.89 0.99 -8.05
N SER A 174 -5.39 1.84 -8.92
CA SER A 174 -5.92 3.13 -8.53
C SER A 174 -7.37 3.27 -8.99
N ASN A 175 -8.29 3.28 -8.05
CA ASN A 175 -9.66 3.66 -8.35
C ASN A 175 -9.80 5.16 -8.73
N GLY A 176 -8.70 5.83 -9.00
CA GLY A 176 -8.59 7.22 -9.43
C GLY A 176 -7.41 7.41 -10.38
N ASP A 177 -6.58 8.39 -10.10
CA ASP A 177 -5.43 8.73 -10.93
C ASP A 177 -4.15 8.00 -10.50
N LEU A 178 -3.25 7.76 -11.46
CA LEU A 178 -1.92 7.20 -11.22
C LEU A 178 -0.84 8.15 -11.77
N TYR A 179 0.03 8.64 -10.90
CA TYR A 179 1.12 9.55 -11.24
C TYR A 179 2.48 8.92 -10.90
N LEU A 180 3.29 8.61 -11.93
CA LEU A 180 4.68 8.23 -11.77
C LEU A 180 5.57 9.41 -12.18
N GLU A 181 6.15 10.08 -11.20
CA GLU A 181 6.94 11.31 -11.37
C GLU A 181 8.41 11.12 -10.98
N GLY A 182 8.76 9.97 -10.40
CA GLY A 182 10.13 9.63 -9.98
C GLY A 182 10.21 8.22 -9.39
N GLY A 183 11.38 7.86 -8.86
CA GLY A 183 11.64 6.56 -8.24
C GLY A 183 11.92 5.42 -9.23
N THR A 184 12.04 4.23 -8.67
CA THR A 184 12.18 2.98 -9.43
C THR A 184 11.11 2.01 -8.95
N VAL A 185 10.28 1.53 -9.85
CA VAL A 185 9.15 0.65 -9.56
C VAL A 185 9.28 -0.64 -10.36
N LEU A 186 9.21 -1.77 -9.69
CA LEU A 186 8.97 -3.07 -10.28
C LEU A 186 7.60 -3.55 -9.79
N ALA A 187 6.63 -3.60 -10.67
CA ALA A 187 5.28 -4.09 -10.39
C ALA A 187 5.07 -5.41 -11.13
N GLU A 188 5.04 -6.49 -10.37
CA GLU A 188 4.70 -7.83 -10.84
C GLU A 188 3.25 -8.13 -10.43
N GLY A 189 2.36 -8.16 -11.40
CA GLY A 189 0.98 -8.63 -11.27
C GLY A 189 0.83 -10.09 -11.70
N PRO A 190 -0.39 -10.64 -11.72
CA PRO A 190 -0.63 -12.04 -12.07
C PRO A 190 -0.29 -12.31 -13.53
N ALA A 191 0.12 -13.55 -13.82
CA ALA A 191 0.39 -14.02 -15.18
C ALA A 191 -0.90 -14.30 -15.98
N GLU A 192 -2.01 -14.57 -15.28
CA GLU A 192 -3.31 -14.93 -15.87
C GLU A 192 -4.44 -14.27 -15.07
N GLY A 193 -5.61 -14.15 -15.70
CA GLY A 193 -6.83 -13.67 -15.02
C GLY A 193 -7.29 -12.29 -15.45
N GLY A 194 -8.09 -11.66 -14.58
CA GLY A 194 -8.72 -10.36 -14.80
C GLY A 194 -7.95 -9.17 -14.24
N ASN A 195 -6.79 -9.41 -13.63
CA ASN A 195 -5.92 -8.39 -13.03
C ASN A 195 -4.63 -8.23 -13.85
N GLY A 196 -3.88 -7.17 -13.61
CA GLY A 196 -2.67 -6.83 -14.33
C GLY A 196 -1.58 -6.25 -13.44
N ALA A 197 -0.49 -5.77 -14.04
CA ALA A 197 0.54 -5.08 -13.27
C ALA A 197 0.14 -3.65 -12.89
N LEU A 198 -0.73 -3.03 -13.70
CA LEU A 198 -1.29 -1.70 -13.50
C LEU A 198 -2.78 -1.72 -13.84
N ASP A 199 -3.61 -1.17 -12.94
CA ASP A 199 -4.99 -0.77 -13.21
C ASP A 199 -5.23 0.65 -12.67
N TYR A 200 -6.03 1.45 -13.37
CA TYR A 200 -6.48 2.76 -12.87
C TYR A 200 -7.75 3.21 -13.59
N ASN A 201 -8.66 3.81 -12.85
CA ASN A 201 -9.96 4.26 -13.36
C ASN A 201 -9.97 5.72 -13.82
N GLY A 202 -8.95 6.49 -13.49
CA GLY A 202 -8.77 7.90 -13.88
C GLY A 202 -7.72 8.09 -14.98
N THR A 203 -6.75 8.93 -14.72
CA THR A 203 -5.65 9.24 -15.65
C THR A 203 -4.34 8.66 -15.14
N GLY A 204 -3.69 7.80 -15.91
CA GLY A 204 -2.32 7.34 -15.62
C GLY A 204 -1.30 8.16 -16.39
N THR A 205 -0.33 8.79 -15.71
CA THR A 205 0.75 9.54 -16.35
C THR A 205 2.12 9.16 -15.81
N ILE A 206 3.10 9.16 -16.71
CA ILE A 206 4.52 9.04 -16.34
C ILE A 206 5.28 10.28 -16.84
N SER A 207 5.98 10.94 -15.93
CA SER A 207 6.81 12.13 -16.22
C SER A 207 8.22 12.05 -15.67
N GLY A 208 8.54 10.99 -14.93
CA GLY A 208 9.87 10.72 -14.38
C GLY A 208 9.97 9.32 -13.79
N GLY A 209 11.16 8.94 -13.33
CA GLY A 209 11.41 7.63 -12.76
C GLY A 209 11.56 6.51 -13.80
N THR A 210 11.51 5.28 -13.29
CA THR A 210 11.57 4.07 -14.10
C THR A 210 10.54 3.07 -13.56
N ILE A 211 9.75 2.50 -14.44
CA ILE A 211 8.86 1.41 -14.10
C ILE A 211 9.09 0.21 -15.03
N LEU A 212 9.13 -0.97 -14.43
CA LEU A 212 8.92 -2.24 -15.12
C LEU A 212 7.63 -2.84 -14.57
N ALA A 213 6.61 -2.91 -15.41
CA ALA A 213 5.34 -3.55 -15.09
C ALA A 213 5.22 -4.85 -15.89
N VAL A 214 5.02 -5.95 -15.20
CA VAL A 214 4.96 -7.31 -15.78
C VAL A 214 3.71 -7.99 -15.27
N GLY A 215 2.91 -8.54 -16.17
CA GLY A 215 1.67 -9.21 -15.78
C GLY A 215 0.88 -9.72 -16.98
N SER A 216 -0.37 -10.08 -16.74
CA SER A 216 -1.29 -10.56 -17.75
C SER A 216 -1.49 -9.58 -18.89
N ALA A 217 -1.48 -10.06 -20.13
CA ALA A 217 -1.79 -9.26 -21.31
C ALA A 217 -3.29 -8.99 -21.49
N GLY A 218 -4.17 -9.67 -20.72
CA GLY A 218 -5.62 -9.57 -20.88
C GLY A 218 -6.24 -8.28 -20.35
N MET A 219 -5.66 -7.73 -19.27
CA MET A 219 -6.16 -6.53 -18.58
C MET A 219 -5.07 -5.47 -18.43
N PHE A 220 -4.09 -5.46 -19.33
CA PHE A 220 -3.01 -4.50 -19.20
C PHE A 220 -3.47 -3.08 -19.50
N GLN A 221 -2.94 -2.13 -18.74
CA GLN A 221 -3.04 -0.70 -19.00
C GLN A 221 -1.67 -0.08 -19.23
N THR A 222 -1.63 0.98 -20.06
CA THR A 222 -0.44 1.80 -20.29
C THR A 222 -0.71 3.21 -19.83
N PHE A 223 0.35 3.97 -19.54
CA PHE A 223 0.20 5.39 -19.25
C PHE A 223 -0.37 6.16 -20.45
N SER A 224 -1.06 7.25 -20.17
CA SER A 224 -1.75 8.07 -21.16
C SER A 224 -0.78 8.79 -22.12
N GLU A 225 -1.31 9.23 -23.28
CA GLU A 225 -0.56 10.00 -24.28
C GLU A 225 -0.04 11.35 -23.75
N ASN A 226 -0.59 11.84 -22.62
CA ASN A 226 -0.11 13.05 -21.96
C ASN A 226 1.18 12.85 -21.15
N SER A 227 1.69 11.63 -21.09
CA SER A 227 2.96 11.32 -20.45
C SER A 227 4.11 11.99 -21.18
N SER A 228 5.05 12.58 -20.44
CA SER A 228 6.23 13.24 -21.02
C SER A 228 7.42 12.30 -21.21
N GLN A 229 7.28 11.04 -20.79
CA GLN A 229 8.31 10.00 -20.88
C GLN A 229 7.89 8.92 -21.88
N PRO A 230 8.84 8.43 -22.73
CA PRO A 230 8.54 7.34 -23.66
C PRO A 230 8.31 6.03 -22.91
N MET A 231 7.47 5.18 -23.48
CA MET A 231 7.16 3.84 -23.01
C MET A 231 7.48 2.83 -24.11
N LEU A 232 7.89 1.63 -23.67
CA LEU A 232 7.99 0.46 -24.51
C LEU A 232 7.07 -0.62 -23.95
N MET A 233 6.23 -1.18 -24.80
CA MET A 233 5.40 -2.31 -24.48
C MET A 233 5.81 -3.51 -25.33
N VAL A 234 5.93 -4.66 -24.67
CA VAL A 234 6.31 -5.92 -25.31
C VAL A 234 5.28 -6.98 -24.94
N TYR A 235 4.73 -7.64 -25.92
CA TYR A 235 3.89 -8.82 -25.75
C TYR A 235 4.70 -10.07 -26.03
N PHE A 236 4.44 -11.09 -25.25
CA PHE A 236 4.94 -12.45 -25.48
C PHE A 236 3.74 -13.34 -25.80
N ASP A 237 3.84 -14.16 -26.83
CA ASP A 237 2.79 -15.10 -27.23
C ASP A 237 2.71 -16.32 -26.29
N GLU A 238 3.75 -16.56 -25.51
CA GLU A 238 3.84 -17.64 -24.52
C GLU A 238 4.45 -17.08 -23.24
N MET A 239 4.09 -17.70 -22.08
CA MET A 239 4.73 -17.37 -20.82
C MET A 239 6.25 -17.53 -20.93
N GLN A 240 6.97 -16.57 -20.40
CA GLN A 240 8.44 -16.60 -20.32
C GLN A 240 8.83 -17.10 -18.92
N ASP A 241 9.73 -18.09 -18.85
CA ASP A 241 10.29 -18.64 -17.60
C ASP A 241 11.33 -17.68 -16.99
#